data_affce7fb6eaad7c8d533560b3b96f973
#
_entry.id   affce7fb6eaad7c8d533560b3b96f973
#
_cell.length_a   1.000
_cell.length_b   1.000
_cell.length_c   1.000
_cell.angle_alpha   90.00
_cell.angle_beta   90.00
_cell.angle_gamma   90.00
#
_symmetry.space_group_name_H-M   'P 1'
#
loop_
_entity.id
_entity.type
_entity.pdbx_description
1 polymer ?
#
loop_
_entity_poly.entity_id
_entity_poly.type
_entity_poly.pdbx_seq_one_letter_code
_entity_poly.pdbx_strand_id
1 'polypeptide(L)'
;MEMDDRKRRRNMILYVLIAFVVYLVLSTVLFPNLGRTQQITETDYSTFVTALKKKKVNKVEYNTDDYTIYYTKKGESEDIAYKTVGVPNDSGFTDRVLDAGASLTSVVPDKNSGLMMYYLLTMVLPIAIFFFVGWWLNRKMKKAMGDDGPSMNFGGGFGGGGLGKSGARVIASKDVGVTFKDVAGQEEAKESLKEVVDFLENPKRYEEIGAKLPRGALLVGPPGTGKTLLAKAVAGEAGVPFFSISGSEFVEMFVGRGAAKVRDLFKQAKEKAPCIVFIDEIDTVGKKRDGGGLSGNDEREQTLNQLLTEMDGFDNHKGIVVLAATNRPDSLDPALLRPGRFDRRIPVELPDLSGRKSILELHAKDVKVQPPIDLTAIARATPGASGADLANIINEGALRAVRMGRKRATQEDFEESVEVVIAGQQRKSTVLSDHEKQVVSYHEIGHAIVAARQKGSAPVTKITIVPRTSGALGYTMQVEEDEKFLTTKQEILDKLAVYCGGRAAEELIFGEMTTGAANDIEQATKLARNMITRFGMSDEFGMMALGTVQNQYLNQDTSLTCAPGTAEQVDALVVKLIEGAHARAMQILKENKFKLHELARYLYKKETITGEEFMTLLSRENPLMPKAQ
;
A
#
# COMPACT_ATOMS: atom_id res chain seq x y z
N MET A 1 14.66 -19.49 -32.02
CA MET A 1 13.29 -18.94 -31.98
C MET A 1 13.28 -17.42 -31.74
N GLU A 2 14.19 -16.85 -30.95
CA GLU A 2 14.26 -15.38 -30.67
C GLU A 2 14.77 -14.50 -31.83
N MET A 3 15.55 -15.03 -32.77
CA MET A 3 16.08 -14.23 -33.90
C MET A 3 15.02 -13.94 -34.99
N ASP A 4 14.00 -14.74 -35.09
CA ASP A 4 12.93 -14.58 -36.12
C ASP A 4 11.90 -13.53 -35.70
N ASP A 5 11.66 -13.37 -34.41
CA ASP A 5 10.74 -12.35 -33.85
C ASP A 5 11.29 -10.92 -33.98
N ARG A 6 12.60 -10.72 -33.83
CA ARG A 6 13.24 -9.41 -34.04
C ARG A 6 13.21 -8.97 -35.51
N LYS A 7 13.40 -9.91 -36.44
CA LYS A 7 13.24 -9.64 -37.88
C LYS A 7 11.80 -9.28 -38.23
N ARG A 8 10.81 -9.97 -37.65
CA ARG A 8 9.37 -9.71 -37.87
C ARG A 8 8.96 -8.34 -37.34
N ARG A 9 9.37 -7.97 -36.12
CA ARG A 9 9.11 -6.63 -35.54
C ARG A 9 9.73 -5.52 -36.37
N ARG A 10 10.96 -5.70 -36.86
CA ARG A 10 11.66 -4.72 -37.72
C ARG A 10 10.94 -4.52 -39.03
N ASN A 11 10.47 -5.58 -39.66
CA ASN A 11 9.73 -5.52 -40.94
C ASN A 11 8.35 -4.86 -40.74
N MET A 12 7.67 -5.10 -39.62
CA MET A 12 6.39 -4.47 -39.32
C MET A 12 6.56 -2.94 -39.10
N ILE A 13 7.57 -2.52 -38.36
CA ILE A 13 7.91 -1.09 -38.20
C ILE A 13 8.24 -0.46 -39.56
N LEU A 14 8.97 -1.16 -40.41
CA LEU A 14 9.32 -0.70 -41.77
C LEU A 14 8.07 -0.50 -42.65
N TYR A 15 7.09 -1.40 -42.60
CA TYR A 15 5.84 -1.26 -43.34
C TYR A 15 4.96 -0.10 -42.85
N VAL A 16 4.91 0.12 -41.53
CA VAL A 16 4.19 1.27 -40.97
C VAL A 16 4.87 2.58 -41.36
N LEU A 17 6.20 2.62 -41.38
CA LEU A 17 6.98 3.77 -41.79
C LEU A 17 6.81 4.09 -43.28
N ILE A 18 6.80 3.06 -44.17
CA ILE A 18 6.53 3.19 -45.58
C ILE A 18 5.10 3.71 -45.83
N ALA A 19 4.10 3.17 -45.14
CA ALA A 19 2.71 3.64 -45.23
C ALA A 19 2.57 5.11 -44.81
N PHE A 20 3.28 5.53 -43.75
CA PHE A 20 3.31 6.91 -43.28
C PHE A 20 4.01 7.87 -44.28
N VAL A 21 5.12 7.43 -44.88
CA VAL A 21 5.82 8.21 -45.91
C VAL A 21 4.96 8.33 -47.18
N VAL A 22 4.29 7.26 -47.62
CA VAL A 22 3.34 7.27 -48.76
C VAL A 22 2.19 8.24 -48.47
N TYR A 23 1.64 8.23 -47.25
CA TYR A 23 0.62 9.19 -46.81
C TYR A 23 1.11 10.64 -46.90
N LEU A 24 2.32 10.93 -46.39
CA LEU A 24 2.91 12.26 -46.46
C LEU A 24 3.11 12.74 -47.93
N VAL A 25 3.61 11.87 -48.79
CA VAL A 25 3.79 12.19 -50.21
C VAL A 25 2.45 12.40 -50.90
N LEU A 26 1.45 11.54 -50.63
CA LEU A 26 0.11 11.72 -51.18
C LEU A 26 -0.57 12.98 -50.72
N SER A 27 -0.40 13.34 -49.45
CA SER A 27 -0.98 14.57 -48.87
C SER A 27 -0.37 15.83 -49.48
N THR A 28 0.94 15.82 -49.76
CA THR A 28 1.62 16.97 -50.38
C THR A 28 1.34 17.08 -51.90
N VAL A 29 1.13 15.98 -52.60
CA VAL A 29 0.85 15.96 -54.05
C VAL A 29 -0.62 16.22 -54.38
N LEU A 30 -1.55 15.67 -53.58
CA LEU A 30 -3.00 15.85 -53.81
C LEU A 30 -3.53 17.18 -53.26
N PHE A 31 -2.83 17.82 -52.31
CA PHE A 31 -3.27 19.07 -51.68
C PHE A 31 -2.15 20.13 -51.62
N PRO A 32 -1.64 20.61 -52.77
CA PRO A 32 -0.51 21.57 -52.78
C PRO A 32 -0.86 22.93 -52.15
N ASN A 33 -2.15 23.26 -51.95
CA ASN A 33 -2.59 24.54 -51.41
C ASN A 33 -2.94 24.50 -49.90
N LEU A 34 -2.79 23.38 -49.22
CA LEU A 34 -3.16 23.30 -47.79
C LEU A 34 -2.15 23.94 -46.83
N GLY A 35 -1.00 24.41 -47.32
CA GLY A 35 0.05 25.00 -46.51
C GLY A 35 0.32 26.49 -46.78
N ARG A 36 -0.44 27.15 -47.68
CA ARG A 36 -0.27 28.57 -47.94
C ARG A 36 -1.10 29.38 -46.96
N THR A 37 -0.52 29.71 -45.83
CA THR A 37 -1.04 30.75 -44.95
C THR A 37 -0.75 32.11 -45.60
N GLN A 38 -1.80 32.84 -46.06
CA GLN A 38 -1.66 34.24 -46.40
C GLN A 38 -1.08 34.98 -45.21
N GLN A 39 -0.03 35.77 -45.42
CA GLN A 39 0.48 36.67 -44.39
C GLN A 39 -0.50 37.80 -44.19
N ILE A 40 -1.27 37.77 -43.14
CA ILE A 40 -2.24 38.80 -42.78
C ILE A 40 -1.54 39.80 -41.88
N THR A 41 -1.43 41.05 -42.34
CA THR A 41 -0.88 42.18 -41.56
C THR A 41 -2.03 43.02 -41.05
N GLU A 42 -2.17 43.19 -39.75
CA GLU A 42 -3.19 44.08 -39.17
C GLU A 42 -2.79 45.53 -39.35
N THR A 43 -3.75 46.37 -39.80
CA THR A 43 -3.54 47.80 -40.05
C THR A 43 -4.72 48.61 -39.53
N ASP A 44 -4.48 49.90 -39.23
CA ASP A 44 -5.55 50.79 -38.81
C ASP A 44 -6.46 51.21 -39.99
N TYR A 45 -7.73 51.47 -39.69
CA TYR A 45 -8.71 51.92 -40.68
C TYR A 45 -8.27 53.21 -41.42
N SER A 46 -7.59 54.13 -40.75
CA SER A 46 -7.01 55.31 -41.30
C SER A 46 -5.96 55.04 -42.40
N THR A 47 -5.17 53.97 -42.20
CA THR A 47 -4.17 53.54 -43.20
C THR A 47 -4.84 52.97 -44.44
N PHE A 48 -5.91 52.19 -44.27
CA PHE A 48 -6.73 51.70 -45.37
C PHE A 48 -7.36 52.84 -46.18
N VAL A 49 -8.01 53.78 -45.51
CA VAL A 49 -8.61 54.94 -46.17
C VAL A 49 -7.56 55.80 -46.92
N THR A 50 -6.36 55.89 -46.34
CA THR A 50 -5.26 56.59 -47.01
C THR A 50 -4.77 55.86 -48.26
N ALA A 51 -4.72 54.52 -48.20
CA ALA A 51 -4.37 53.67 -49.34
C ALA A 51 -5.44 53.76 -50.47
N LEU A 52 -6.72 53.86 -50.13
CA LEU A 52 -7.82 54.09 -51.07
C LEU A 52 -7.67 55.44 -51.77
N LYS A 53 -7.48 56.55 -51.03
CA LYS A 53 -7.28 57.89 -51.59
C LYS A 53 -6.09 57.98 -52.57
N LYS A 54 -5.03 57.17 -52.28
CA LYS A 54 -3.85 57.09 -53.15
C LYS A 54 -4.00 56.06 -54.30
N LYS A 55 -5.20 55.46 -54.49
CA LYS A 55 -5.53 54.47 -55.52
C LYS A 55 -4.59 53.24 -55.53
N LYS A 56 -4.03 52.93 -54.37
CA LYS A 56 -3.06 51.79 -54.19
C LYS A 56 -3.71 50.45 -53.82
N VAL A 57 -5.02 50.38 -53.58
CA VAL A 57 -5.76 49.21 -53.27
C VAL A 57 -6.18 48.46 -54.52
N ASN A 58 -6.02 47.15 -54.56
CA ASN A 58 -6.39 46.31 -55.71
C ASN A 58 -7.75 45.60 -55.48
N LYS A 59 -7.88 44.89 -54.37
CA LYS A 59 -9.08 44.12 -54.00
C LYS A 59 -9.46 44.41 -52.55
N VAL A 60 -10.75 44.54 -52.29
CA VAL A 60 -11.33 44.71 -50.97
C VAL A 60 -12.37 43.62 -50.75
N GLU A 61 -12.22 42.83 -49.69
CA GLU A 61 -13.20 41.88 -49.23
C GLU A 61 -13.78 42.40 -47.91
N TYR A 62 -15.09 42.62 -47.87
CA TYR A 62 -15.80 43.14 -46.72
C TYR A 62 -16.71 42.09 -46.11
N ASN A 63 -16.51 41.80 -44.84
CA ASN A 63 -17.39 40.92 -44.08
C ASN A 63 -18.42 41.76 -43.32
N THR A 64 -19.70 41.52 -43.61
CA THR A 64 -20.82 42.28 -43.06
C THR A 64 -21.15 41.93 -41.59
N ASP A 65 -20.72 40.73 -41.11
CA ASP A 65 -21.07 40.25 -39.77
C ASP A 65 -20.20 40.87 -38.67
N ASP A 66 -18.91 41.02 -38.95
CA ASP A 66 -17.93 41.55 -37.98
C ASP A 66 -17.23 42.86 -38.45
N TYR A 67 -17.70 43.45 -39.56
CA TYR A 67 -17.16 44.66 -40.17
C TYR A 67 -15.68 44.56 -40.55
N THR A 68 -15.14 43.36 -40.70
CA THR A 68 -13.73 43.16 -41.06
C THR A 68 -13.51 43.37 -42.53
N ILE A 69 -12.46 44.13 -42.88
CA ILE A 69 -12.04 44.45 -44.22
C ILE A 69 -10.69 43.80 -44.49
N TYR A 70 -10.65 42.94 -45.48
CA TYR A 70 -9.40 42.43 -46.01
C TYR A 70 -9.10 43.13 -47.32
N TYR A 71 -7.88 43.61 -47.51
CA TYR A 71 -7.51 44.32 -48.76
C TYR A 71 -6.10 43.97 -49.20
N THR A 72 -5.87 43.98 -50.51
CA THR A 72 -4.55 43.82 -51.13
C THR A 72 -4.13 45.09 -51.80
N LYS A 73 -2.82 45.39 -51.88
CA LYS A 73 -2.28 46.58 -52.54
C LYS A 73 -1.78 46.26 -53.94
N LYS A 74 -1.92 47.25 -54.86
CA LYS A 74 -1.41 47.14 -56.24
C LYS A 74 0.11 47.08 -56.23
N GLY A 75 0.69 46.02 -56.88
CA GLY A 75 2.14 45.86 -56.98
C GLY A 75 2.77 44.96 -55.90
N GLU A 76 1.98 44.43 -54.94
CA GLU A 76 2.41 43.44 -53.97
C GLU A 76 1.92 42.04 -54.35
N SER A 77 2.54 40.99 -53.84
CA SER A 77 2.11 39.60 -54.08
C SER A 77 0.70 39.37 -53.54
N GLU A 78 -0.12 38.57 -54.21
CA GLU A 78 -1.48 38.20 -53.78
C GLU A 78 -1.49 37.42 -52.47
N ASP A 79 -0.35 36.90 -52.02
CA ASP A 79 -0.20 36.17 -50.77
C ASP A 79 -0.13 37.09 -49.53
N ILE A 80 -0.05 38.42 -49.72
CA ILE A 80 -0.03 39.43 -48.66
C ILE A 80 -1.39 40.12 -48.59
N ALA A 81 -2.13 39.89 -47.54
CA ALA A 81 -3.41 40.55 -47.25
C ALA A 81 -3.29 41.44 -46.01
N TYR A 82 -3.94 42.57 -46.06
CA TYR A 82 -4.06 43.51 -44.94
C TYR A 82 -5.44 43.39 -44.33
N LYS A 83 -5.53 43.35 -43.03
CA LYS A 83 -6.78 43.28 -42.26
C LYS A 83 -6.99 44.52 -41.45
N THR A 84 -8.19 45.08 -41.52
CA THR A 84 -8.63 46.18 -40.66
C THR A 84 -10.12 46.03 -40.33
N VAL A 85 -10.60 46.75 -39.33
CA VAL A 85 -12.02 46.76 -38.95
C VAL A 85 -12.64 48.06 -39.44
N GLY A 86 -13.71 47.96 -40.21
CA GLY A 86 -14.46 49.10 -40.72
C GLY A 86 -15.33 49.75 -39.65
N VAL A 87 -15.74 51.01 -39.91
CA VAL A 87 -16.66 51.70 -39.02
C VAL A 87 -18.10 51.26 -39.35
N PRO A 88 -18.89 50.84 -38.38
CA PRO A 88 -20.28 50.47 -38.59
C PRO A 88 -21.08 51.63 -39.21
N ASN A 89 -21.96 51.32 -40.19
CA ASN A 89 -22.83 52.27 -40.88
C ASN A 89 -22.11 53.42 -41.67
N ASP A 90 -20.91 53.17 -42.15
CA ASP A 90 -20.21 54.07 -43.04
C ASP A 90 -20.85 54.06 -44.44
N SER A 91 -21.85 54.96 -44.67
CA SER A 91 -22.62 55.02 -45.90
C SER A 91 -21.79 55.43 -47.14
N GLY A 92 -20.59 55.96 -46.96
CA GLY A 92 -19.68 56.32 -48.03
C GLY A 92 -18.59 55.31 -48.35
N PHE A 93 -18.60 54.10 -47.67
CA PHE A 93 -17.58 53.09 -47.83
C PHE A 93 -17.51 52.51 -49.25
N THR A 94 -18.63 52.10 -49.77
CA THR A 94 -18.76 51.54 -51.13
C THR A 94 -18.29 52.48 -52.20
N ASP A 95 -18.73 53.76 -52.15
CA ASP A 95 -18.37 54.80 -53.14
C ASP A 95 -16.85 55.03 -53.09
N ARG A 96 -16.25 55.15 -51.89
CA ARG A 96 -14.80 55.34 -51.77
C ARG A 96 -13.96 54.19 -52.32
N VAL A 97 -14.45 52.96 -52.20
CA VAL A 97 -13.75 51.76 -52.72
C VAL A 97 -13.85 51.74 -54.26
N LEU A 98 -15.02 52.00 -54.80
CA LEU A 98 -15.26 52.07 -56.26
C LEU A 98 -14.51 53.22 -56.92
N ASP A 99 -14.50 54.40 -56.30
CA ASP A 99 -13.77 55.61 -56.81
C ASP A 99 -12.25 55.40 -56.83
N ALA A 100 -11.74 54.56 -55.90
CA ALA A 100 -10.35 54.15 -55.87
C ALA A 100 -9.98 53.13 -56.97
N GLY A 101 -10.98 52.63 -57.71
CA GLY A 101 -10.79 51.63 -58.75
C GLY A 101 -10.36 50.26 -58.19
N ALA A 102 -10.79 49.96 -56.97
CA ALA A 102 -10.59 48.62 -56.32
C ALA A 102 -11.84 47.73 -56.50
N SER A 103 -11.64 46.43 -56.67
CA SER A 103 -12.75 45.47 -56.73
C SER A 103 -13.29 45.24 -55.31
N LEU A 104 -14.61 45.42 -55.12
CA LEU A 104 -15.28 45.11 -53.83
C LEU A 104 -16.01 43.80 -53.92
N THR A 105 -15.72 42.90 -52.99
CA THR A 105 -16.40 41.63 -52.86
C THR A 105 -16.96 41.50 -51.45
N SER A 106 -18.26 41.23 -51.32
CA SER A 106 -18.87 40.86 -50.05
C SER A 106 -18.71 39.34 -49.85
N VAL A 107 -18.08 38.94 -48.76
CA VAL A 107 -17.91 37.51 -48.43
C VAL A 107 -19.01 37.14 -47.44
N VAL A 108 -19.95 36.29 -47.90
CA VAL A 108 -20.82 35.55 -47.00
C VAL A 108 -20.04 34.30 -46.58
N PRO A 109 -19.65 34.16 -45.31
CA PRO A 109 -18.90 32.97 -44.89
C PRO A 109 -19.81 31.74 -44.91
N ASP A 110 -19.57 30.85 -45.85
CA ASP A 110 -20.17 29.52 -45.85
C ASP A 110 -19.41 28.68 -44.83
N LYS A 111 -19.92 28.72 -43.59
CA LYS A 111 -19.23 28.23 -42.38
C LYS A 111 -19.03 26.73 -42.31
N ASN A 112 -19.56 25.89 -43.21
CA ASN A 112 -19.63 24.45 -42.94
C ASN A 112 -19.13 23.49 -44.02
N SER A 113 -19.00 23.85 -45.28
CA SER A 113 -18.68 22.85 -46.32
C SER A 113 -17.19 22.50 -46.42
N GLY A 114 -16.30 23.47 -46.23
CA GLY A 114 -14.86 23.26 -46.30
C GLY A 114 -14.27 22.57 -45.05
N LEU A 115 -14.76 22.96 -43.88
CA LEU A 115 -14.29 22.41 -42.59
C LEU A 115 -14.68 20.95 -42.41
N MET A 116 -15.89 20.59 -42.81
CA MET A 116 -16.37 19.17 -42.70
C MET A 116 -15.60 18.23 -43.64
N MET A 117 -15.30 18.71 -44.85
CA MET A 117 -14.47 17.96 -45.81
C MET A 117 -13.02 17.83 -45.33
N TYR A 118 -12.48 18.86 -44.70
CA TYR A 118 -11.15 18.88 -44.09
C TYR A 118 -11.04 17.85 -42.96
N TYR A 119 -11.99 17.82 -42.01
CA TYR A 119 -12.01 16.84 -40.92
C TYR A 119 -12.24 15.41 -41.42
N LEU A 120 -13.06 15.21 -42.45
CA LEU A 120 -13.31 13.90 -43.04
C LEU A 120 -12.03 13.36 -43.70
N LEU A 121 -11.27 14.21 -44.38
CA LEU A 121 -10.05 13.81 -45.09
C LEU A 121 -8.84 13.67 -44.16
N THR A 122 -8.71 14.52 -43.15
CA THR A 122 -7.54 14.51 -42.24
C THR A 122 -7.68 13.57 -41.05
N MET A 123 -8.90 13.31 -40.58
CA MET A 123 -9.14 12.42 -39.44
C MET A 123 -9.71 11.05 -39.85
N VAL A 124 -10.71 11.03 -40.69
CA VAL A 124 -11.43 9.77 -41.00
C VAL A 124 -10.68 8.90 -42.01
N LEU A 125 -10.08 9.50 -43.03
CA LEU A 125 -9.37 8.74 -44.07
C LEU A 125 -8.11 8.00 -43.53
N PRO A 126 -7.22 8.59 -42.73
CA PRO A 126 -6.10 7.86 -42.15
C PRO A 126 -6.54 6.72 -41.23
N ILE A 127 -7.60 6.92 -40.46
CA ILE A 127 -8.18 5.90 -39.59
C ILE A 127 -8.74 4.76 -40.43
N ALA A 128 -9.46 5.05 -41.51
CA ALA A 128 -10.01 4.04 -42.42
C ALA A 128 -8.90 3.23 -43.13
N ILE A 129 -7.83 3.91 -43.59
CA ILE A 129 -6.66 3.24 -44.16
C ILE A 129 -5.96 2.36 -43.16
N PHE A 130 -5.80 2.80 -41.92
CA PHE A 130 -5.19 2.02 -40.83
C PHE A 130 -6.01 0.75 -40.54
N PHE A 131 -7.33 0.85 -40.48
CA PHE A 131 -8.21 -0.31 -40.30
C PHE A 131 -8.19 -1.25 -41.51
N PHE A 132 -8.14 -0.72 -42.72
CA PHE A 132 -8.09 -1.53 -43.93
C PHE A 132 -6.76 -2.30 -44.04
N VAL A 133 -5.63 -1.64 -43.76
CA VAL A 133 -4.31 -2.27 -43.75
C VAL A 133 -4.23 -3.31 -42.64
N GLY A 134 -4.74 -3.01 -41.44
CA GLY A 134 -4.82 -3.96 -40.33
C GLY A 134 -5.66 -5.19 -40.65
N TRP A 135 -6.83 -5.01 -41.29
CA TRP A 135 -7.68 -6.11 -41.74
C TRP A 135 -7.02 -6.96 -42.82
N TRP A 136 -6.37 -6.32 -43.80
CA TRP A 136 -5.67 -7.01 -44.89
C TRP A 136 -4.47 -7.82 -44.39
N LEU A 137 -3.68 -7.26 -43.46
CA LEU A 137 -2.57 -7.95 -42.81
C LEU A 137 -3.05 -9.13 -41.96
N ASN A 138 -4.13 -8.95 -41.21
CA ASN A 138 -4.72 -10.02 -40.39
C ASN A 138 -5.24 -11.18 -41.28
N ARG A 139 -5.82 -10.86 -42.43
CA ARG A 139 -6.29 -11.87 -43.40
C ARG A 139 -5.14 -12.63 -44.06
N LYS A 140 -3.99 -11.97 -44.28
CA LYS A 140 -2.77 -12.62 -44.81
C LYS A 140 -2.09 -13.48 -43.74
N MET A 141 -2.06 -13.03 -42.47
CA MET A 141 -1.48 -13.79 -41.36
C MET A 141 -2.28 -15.03 -41.01
N LYS A 142 -3.62 -14.99 -41.06
CA LYS A 142 -4.48 -16.18 -40.87
C LYS A 142 -4.28 -17.26 -41.91
N LYS A 143 -3.86 -16.89 -43.13
CA LYS A 143 -3.54 -17.86 -44.18
C LYS A 143 -2.13 -18.45 -44.08
N ALA A 144 -1.23 -17.82 -43.30
CA ALA A 144 0.17 -18.24 -43.17
C ALA A 144 0.46 -18.99 -41.85
N MET A 145 -0.41 -18.91 -40.86
CA MET A 145 -0.35 -19.63 -39.58
C MET A 145 -1.66 -20.38 -39.41
N GLY A 146 -1.59 -21.70 -39.26
CA GLY A 146 -2.77 -22.51 -38.97
C GLY A 146 -3.52 -22.00 -37.70
N ASP A 147 -4.69 -22.52 -37.44
CA ASP A 147 -5.75 -22.06 -36.51
C ASP A 147 -5.33 -21.93 -35.00
N ASP A 148 -4.07 -22.22 -34.65
CA ASP A 148 -3.55 -22.24 -33.27
C ASP A 148 -2.55 -21.10 -32.91
N GLY A 149 -2.49 -20.00 -33.66
CA GLY A 149 -1.63 -18.85 -33.34
C GLY A 149 -2.33 -17.80 -32.45
N PRO A 150 -1.61 -17.06 -31.55
CA PRO A 150 -2.20 -16.01 -30.76
C PRO A 150 -2.77 -14.92 -31.68
N SER A 151 -4.10 -14.83 -31.74
CA SER A 151 -4.82 -13.84 -32.54
C SER A 151 -4.60 -12.45 -31.96
N MET A 152 -3.67 -11.68 -32.53
CA MET A 152 -3.68 -10.21 -32.34
C MET A 152 -4.88 -9.66 -33.11
N ASN A 153 -6.00 -9.49 -32.42
CA ASN A 153 -7.22 -8.92 -32.99
C ASN A 153 -7.07 -7.38 -33.04
N PHE A 154 -6.41 -6.88 -34.09
CA PHE A 154 -6.17 -5.47 -34.37
C PHE A 154 -7.33 -4.80 -35.13
N GLY A 155 -8.51 -5.33 -35.08
CA GLY A 155 -9.64 -4.85 -35.87
C GLY A 155 -11.00 -5.18 -35.26
N GLY A 156 -11.10 -5.31 -33.95
CA GLY A 156 -12.37 -5.51 -33.26
C GLY A 156 -12.77 -4.22 -32.54
N GLY A 157 -13.79 -3.58 -33.05
CA GLY A 157 -14.38 -2.38 -32.50
C GLY A 157 -14.70 -2.46 -31.02
N PHE A 158 -15.03 -1.35 -30.43
CA PHE A 158 -15.58 -1.11 -29.09
C PHE A 158 -16.72 -2.11 -28.74
N GLY A 159 -16.39 -3.38 -28.52
CA GLY A 159 -17.36 -4.44 -28.28
C GLY A 159 -16.70 -5.74 -27.84
N GLY A 160 -16.54 -5.90 -26.53
CA GLY A 160 -16.63 -7.12 -25.75
C GLY A 160 -15.93 -8.39 -26.24
N GLY A 161 -14.68 -8.63 -25.82
CA GLY A 161 -14.11 -9.96 -25.99
C GLY A 161 -12.79 -10.27 -25.28
N GLY A 162 -12.15 -9.29 -24.65
CA GLY A 162 -10.87 -9.53 -23.98
C GLY A 162 -10.60 -8.63 -22.77
N LEU A 163 -11.40 -7.60 -22.57
CA LEU A 163 -11.16 -6.56 -21.57
C LEU A 163 -11.75 -6.88 -20.17
N GLY A 164 -12.50 -7.97 -20.04
CA GLY A 164 -13.13 -8.38 -18.78
C GLY A 164 -12.64 -9.73 -18.24
N LYS A 165 -11.53 -10.28 -18.75
CA LYS A 165 -10.99 -11.53 -18.18
C LYS A 165 -10.41 -11.24 -16.80
N SER A 166 -10.82 -12.04 -15.81
CA SER A 166 -10.24 -12.01 -14.48
C SER A 166 -8.76 -12.37 -14.58
N GLY A 167 -7.89 -11.58 -13.94
CA GLY A 167 -6.47 -11.92 -13.76
C GLY A 167 -6.25 -13.04 -12.76
N ALA A 168 -7.29 -13.73 -12.31
CA ALA A 168 -7.22 -14.73 -11.25
C ALA A 168 -6.22 -15.83 -11.60
N ARG A 169 -5.29 -16.07 -10.69
CA ARG A 169 -4.36 -17.20 -10.79
C ARG A 169 -5.12 -18.47 -10.42
N VAL A 170 -5.29 -19.34 -11.39
CA VAL A 170 -5.90 -20.65 -11.19
C VAL A 170 -4.78 -21.65 -10.91
N ILE A 171 -4.71 -22.17 -9.67
CA ILE A 171 -3.79 -23.23 -9.29
C ILE A 171 -4.59 -24.53 -9.30
N ALA A 172 -4.20 -25.47 -10.15
CA ALA A 172 -4.85 -26.78 -10.19
C ALA A 172 -4.62 -27.52 -8.84
N SER A 173 -5.53 -28.38 -8.44
CA SER A 173 -5.46 -29.09 -7.15
C SER A 173 -4.13 -29.80 -6.93
N LYS A 174 -3.53 -30.38 -7.97
CA LYS A 174 -2.23 -31.07 -7.91
C LYS A 174 -1.03 -30.14 -7.68
N ASP A 175 -1.17 -28.85 -8.00
CA ASP A 175 -0.09 -27.87 -7.97
C ASP A 175 -0.17 -26.98 -6.72
N VAL A 176 -1.18 -27.13 -5.86
CA VAL A 176 -1.32 -26.34 -4.64
C VAL A 176 -0.20 -26.67 -3.65
N GLY A 177 0.19 -27.93 -3.52
CA GLY A 177 1.39 -28.41 -2.81
C GLY A 177 1.50 -28.07 -1.32
N VAL A 178 0.58 -27.30 -0.75
CA VAL A 178 0.56 -26.79 0.62
C VAL A 178 -0.63 -27.39 1.37
N THR A 179 -0.40 -27.94 2.56
CA THR A 179 -1.41 -28.53 3.43
C THR A 179 -1.36 -27.91 4.82
N PHE A 180 -2.24 -28.30 5.74
CA PHE A 180 -2.19 -27.82 7.14
C PHE A 180 -0.90 -28.22 7.87
N LYS A 181 -0.13 -29.18 7.38
CA LYS A 181 1.18 -29.54 7.93
C LYS A 181 2.26 -28.50 7.67
N ASP A 182 2.06 -27.70 6.63
CA ASP A 182 2.98 -26.61 6.24
C ASP A 182 2.61 -25.29 6.93
N VAL A 183 1.57 -25.29 7.76
CA VAL A 183 1.14 -24.14 8.57
C VAL A 183 1.39 -24.48 10.04
N ALA A 184 2.33 -23.81 10.65
CA ALA A 184 2.62 -23.94 12.07
C ALA A 184 1.84 -22.90 12.89
N GLY A 185 1.38 -23.26 14.07
CA GLY A 185 0.49 -22.44 14.89
C GLY A 185 -0.90 -22.32 14.31
N GLN A 186 -1.70 -21.34 14.79
CA GLN A 186 -3.06 -21.04 14.29
C GLN A 186 -4.04 -22.22 14.42
N GLU A 187 -3.95 -22.96 15.55
CA GLU A 187 -4.71 -24.22 15.71
C GLU A 187 -6.23 -23.98 15.68
N GLU A 188 -6.72 -22.88 16.28
CA GLU A 188 -8.14 -22.50 16.29
C GLU A 188 -8.65 -22.15 14.88
N ALA A 189 -7.82 -21.44 14.11
CA ALA A 189 -8.14 -21.10 12.71
C ALA A 189 -8.14 -22.36 11.84
N LYS A 190 -7.20 -23.29 12.04
CA LYS A 190 -7.16 -24.58 11.35
C LYS A 190 -8.37 -25.44 11.70
N GLU A 191 -8.76 -25.51 12.97
CA GLU A 191 -9.93 -26.26 13.41
C GLU A 191 -11.21 -25.73 12.74
N SER A 192 -11.41 -24.43 12.74
CA SER A 192 -12.52 -23.78 12.03
C SER A 192 -12.52 -24.04 10.52
N LEU A 193 -11.33 -24.14 9.91
CA LEU A 193 -11.20 -24.41 8.48
C LEU A 193 -11.30 -25.89 8.11
N LYS A 194 -11.05 -26.84 9.05
CA LYS A 194 -11.28 -28.26 8.84
C LYS A 194 -12.74 -28.58 8.51
N GLU A 195 -13.69 -27.84 9.08
CA GLU A 195 -15.10 -27.98 8.72
C GLU A 195 -15.36 -27.66 7.24
N VAL A 196 -14.64 -26.65 6.70
CA VAL A 196 -14.72 -26.29 5.28
C VAL A 196 -14.13 -27.40 4.40
N VAL A 197 -13.01 -28.00 4.83
CA VAL A 197 -12.39 -29.14 4.15
C VAL A 197 -13.33 -30.34 4.13
N ASP A 198 -13.85 -30.76 5.31
CA ASP A 198 -14.77 -31.90 5.41
C ASP A 198 -16.03 -31.73 4.53
N PHE A 199 -16.55 -30.51 4.45
CA PHE A 199 -17.64 -30.22 3.52
C PHE A 199 -17.26 -30.41 2.05
N LEU A 200 -16.09 -29.90 1.65
CA LEU A 200 -15.67 -30.02 0.25
C LEU A 200 -15.40 -31.48 -0.13
N GLU A 201 -14.96 -32.29 0.83
CA GLU A 201 -14.75 -33.73 0.65
C GLU A 201 -16.05 -34.54 0.69
N ASN A 202 -16.95 -34.20 1.63
CA ASN A 202 -18.15 -34.99 1.97
C ASN A 202 -19.46 -34.16 1.97
N PRO A 203 -19.83 -33.47 0.89
CA PRO A 203 -20.97 -32.55 0.87
C PRO A 203 -22.32 -33.23 1.21
N LYS A 204 -22.51 -34.49 0.81
CA LYS A 204 -23.74 -35.27 1.05
C LYS A 204 -24.07 -35.45 2.52
N ARG A 205 -23.06 -35.62 3.38
CA ARG A 205 -23.23 -35.80 4.83
C ARG A 205 -23.91 -34.58 5.47
N TYR A 206 -23.60 -33.39 4.98
CA TYR A 206 -24.20 -32.14 5.46
C TYR A 206 -25.60 -31.95 4.92
N GLU A 207 -25.85 -32.36 3.67
CA GLU A 207 -27.18 -32.31 3.05
C GLU A 207 -28.19 -33.23 3.77
N GLU A 208 -27.78 -34.44 4.15
CA GLU A 208 -28.61 -35.44 4.83
C GLU A 208 -29.15 -34.93 6.19
N ILE A 209 -28.36 -34.13 6.90
CA ILE A 209 -28.73 -33.54 8.19
C ILE A 209 -29.50 -32.22 8.00
N GLY A 210 -29.49 -31.65 6.77
CA GLY A 210 -30.07 -30.34 6.47
C GLY A 210 -29.21 -29.16 6.92
N ALA A 211 -27.92 -29.39 7.20
CA ALA A 211 -26.98 -28.35 7.58
C ALA A 211 -26.67 -27.46 6.36
N LYS A 212 -26.77 -26.14 6.55
CA LYS A 212 -26.36 -25.16 5.54
C LYS A 212 -24.96 -24.66 5.92
N LEU A 213 -24.00 -24.94 5.07
CA LEU A 213 -22.65 -24.40 5.26
C LEU A 213 -22.57 -22.93 4.89
N PRO A 214 -21.62 -22.21 5.52
CA PRO A 214 -21.33 -20.86 5.15
C PRO A 214 -20.84 -20.81 3.68
N ARG A 215 -21.40 -19.91 2.89
CA ARG A 215 -20.98 -19.68 1.49
C ARG A 215 -19.60 -19.07 1.42
N GLY A 216 -19.23 -18.36 2.47
CA GLY A 216 -17.93 -17.69 2.56
C GLY A 216 -17.42 -17.58 3.98
N ALA A 217 -16.11 -17.66 4.12
CA ALA A 217 -15.41 -17.35 5.36
C ALA A 217 -14.41 -16.21 5.17
N LEU A 218 -14.35 -15.34 6.19
CA LEU A 218 -13.48 -14.18 6.21
C LEU A 218 -12.34 -14.42 7.19
N LEU A 219 -11.11 -14.51 6.68
CA LEU A 219 -9.88 -14.58 7.47
C LEU A 219 -9.50 -13.16 7.92
N VAL A 220 -9.47 -12.93 9.21
CA VAL A 220 -9.28 -11.60 9.79
C VAL A 220 -8.08 -11.63 10.72
N GLY A 221 -7.16 -10.67 10.58
CA GLY A 221 -6.01 -10.61 11.48
C GLY A 221 -4.91 -9.68 10.99
N PRO A 222 -3.83 -9.50 11.77
CA PRO A 222 -2.71 -8.66 11.41
C PRO A 222 -2.02 -9.10 10.11
N PRO A 223 -1.27 -8.21 9.43
CA PRO A 223 -0.45 -8.62 8.30
C PRO A 223 0.62 -9.63 8.72
N GLY A 224 1.03 -10.51 7.81
CA GLY A 224 2.09 -11.49 8.06
C GLY A 224 1.67 -12.72 8.88
N THR A 225 0.42 -12.85 9.32
CA THR A 225 -0.06 -14.00 10.12
C THR A 225 -0.35 -15.26 9.32
N GLY A 226 -0.18 -15.24 7.98
CA GLY A 226 -0.32 -16.42 7.13
C GLY A 226 -1.72 -16.67 6.56
N LYS A 227 -2.62 -15.65 6.51
CA LYS A 227 -3.99 -15.79 5.98
C LYS A 227 -4.03 -16.39 4.57
N THR A 228 -3.20 -15.90 3.67
CA THR A 228 -3.10 -16.42 2.30
C THR A 228 -2.55 -17.85 2.26
N LEU A 229 -1.62 -18.19 3.17
CA LEU A 229 -1.07 -19.54 3.30
C LEU A 229 -2.12 -20.51 3.81
N LEU A 230 -2.90 -20.12 4.83
CA LEU A 230 -4.03 -20.89 5.36
C LEU A 230 -5.08 -21.20 4.28
N ALA A 231 -5.45 -20.17 3.48
CA ALA A 231 -6.40 -20.36 2.38
C ALA A 231 -5.90 -21.39 1.34
N LYS A 232 -4.60 -21.35 1.00
CA LYS A 232 -3.97 -22.36 0.14
C LYS A 232 -3.96 -23.73 0.79
N ALA A 233 -3.65 -23.82 2.09
CA ALA A 233 -3.62 -25.07 2.81
C ALA A 233 -5.00 -25.77 2.85
N VAL A 234 -6.09 -25.01 2.99
CA VAL A 234 -7.46 -25.53 2.88
C VAL A 234 -7.69 -26.19 1.51
N ALA A 235 -7.28 -25.55 0.44
CA ALA A 235 -7.45 -26.09 -0.91
C ALA A 235 -6.60 -27.33 -1.17
N GLY A 236 -5.37 -27.34 -0.64
CA GLY A 236 -4.48 -28.49 -0.74
C GLY A 236 -4.94 -29.67 0.09
N GLU A 237 -5.47 -29.44 1.29
CA GLU A 237 -6.04 -30.49 2.14
C GLU A 237 -7.31 -31.09 1.51
N ALA A 238 -8.23 -30.25 1.01
CA ALA A 238 -9.44 -30.69 0.31
C ALA A 238 -9.21 -31.23 -1.10
N GLY A 239 -8.01 -31.10 -1.66
CA GLY A 239 -7.68 -31.56 -3.00
C GLY A 239 -8.46 -30.89 -4.12
N VAL A 240 -8.90 -29.64 -3.95
CA VAL A 240 -9.72 -28.89 -4.91
C VAL A 240 -8.94 -27.75 -5.59
N PRO A 241 -9.36 -27.30 -6.79
CA PRO A 241 -8.77 -26.14 -7.45
C PRO A 241 -8.86 -24.87 -6.61
N PHE A 242 -7.79 -24.06 -6.67
CA PHE A 242 -7.67 -22.82 -5.93
C PHE A 242 -7.59 -21.62 -6.88
N PHE A 243 -8.56 -20.73 -6.81
CA PHE A 243 -8.60 -19.47 -7.54
C PHE A 243 -8.13 -18.35 -6.60
N SER A 244 -7.05 -17.68 -6.91
CA SER A 244 -6.52 -16.59 -6.09
C SER A 244 -6.53 -15.28 -6.86
N ILE A 245 -7.11 -14.25 -6.26
CA ILE A 245 -7.14 -12.89 -6.79
C ILE A 245 -6.96 -11.89 -5.65
N SER A 246 -6.28 -10.77 -5.90
CA SER A 246 -6.27 -9.64 -4.97
C SER A 246 -7.48 -8.74 -5.20
N GLY A 247 -8.09 -8.23 -4.11
CA GLY A 247 -9.14 -7.23 -4.20
C GLY A 247 -8.73 -6.00 -5.02
N SER A 248 -7.46 -5.62 -4.99
CA SER A 248 -6.90 -4.54 -5.80
C SER A 248 -7.02 -4.78 -7.32
N GLU A 249 -7.02 -6.04 -7.77
CA GLU A 249 -7.16 -6.38 -9.19
C GLU A 249 -8.57 -6.11 -9.74
N PHE A 250 -9.55 -5.95 -8.86
CA PHE A 250 -10.91 -5.56 -9.25
C PHE A 250 -11.08 -4.05 -9.38
N VAL A 251 -10.17 -3.25 -8.80
CA VAL A 251 -10.24 -1.78 -8.89
C VAL A 251 -9.65 -1.33 -10.22
N GLU A 252 -10.50 -0.80 -11.09
CA GLU A 252 -10.12 -0.34 -12.43
C GLU A 252 -10.49 1.14 -12.60
N MET A 253 -9.85 1.81 -13.57
CA MET A 253 -10.18 3.22 -13.87
C MET A 253 -11.48 3.37 -14.69
N PHE A 254 -11.93 2.30 -15.34
CA PHE A 254 -13.13 2.33 -16.21
C PHE A 254 -14.30 1.62 -15.53
N VAL A 255 -15.40 2.32 -15.42
CA VAL A 255 -16.64 1.84 -14.80
C VAL A 255 -17.12 0.54 -15.48
N GLY A 256 -17.45 -0.46 -14.65
CA GLY A 256 -17.98 -1.75 -15.08
C GLY A 256 -16.93 -2.83 -15.41
N ARG A 257 -15.63 -2.51 -15.46
CA ARG A 257 -14.60 -3.52 -15.72
C ARG A 257 -14.35 -4.43 -14.51
N GLY A 258 -14.33 -3.88 -13.31
CA GLY A 258 -14.23 -4.65 -12.08
C GLY A 258 -15.38 -5.64 -11.94
N ALA A 259 -16.61 -5.20 -12.17
CA ALA A 259 -17.79 -6.06 -12.19
C ALA A 259 -17.72 -7.16 -13.25
N ALA A 260 -17.14 -6.89 -14.42
CA ALA A 260 -16.92 -7.91 -15.46
C ALA A 260 -15.90 -8.96 -15.02
N LYS A 261 -14.81 -8.56 -14.35
CA LYS A 261 -13.83 -9.49 -13.78
C LYS A 261 -14.43 -10.39 -12.71
N VAL A 262 -15.28 -9.83 -11.83
CA VAL A 262 -16.02 -10.62 -10.84
C VAL A 262 -16.87 -11.69 -11.53
N ARG A 263 -17.69 -11.32 -12.52
CA ARG A 263 -18.51 -12.29 -13.27
C ARG A 263 -17.68 -13.40 -13.93
N ASP A 264 -16.57 -13.03 -14.54
CA ASP A 264 -15.68 -14.00 -15.21
C ASP A 264 -15.04 -14.97 -14.19
N LEU A 265 -14.55 -14.47 -13.06
CA LEU A 265 -14.02 -15.27 -11.96
C LEU A 265 -15.03 -16.33 -11.50
N PHE A 266 -16.24 -15.88 -11.18
CA PHE A 266 -17.29 -16.78 -10.68
C PHE A 266 -17.83 -17.73 -11.75
N LYS A 267 -17.80 -17.34 -13.02
CA LYS A 267 -18.09 -18.24 -14.13
C LYS A 267 -17.07 -19.36 -14.21
N GLN A 268 -15.76 -19.03 -14.16
CA GLN A 268 -14.70 -20.03 -14.17
C GLN A 268 -14.75 -20.95 -12.94
N ALA A 269 -15.09 -20.41 -11.76
CA ALA A 269 -15.26 -21.21 -10.55
C ALA A 269 -16.43 -22.20 -10.68
N LYS A 270 -17.57 -21.76 -11.25
CA LYS A 270 -18.73 -22.64 -11.54
C LYS A 270 -18.40 -23.77 -12.52
N GLU A 271 -17.51 -23.54 -13.46
CA GLU A 271 -17.05 -24.54 -14.44
C GLU A 271 -16.10 -25.58 -13.83
N LYS A 272 -15.39 -25.22 -12.76
CA LYS A 272 -14.37 -26.07 -12.09
C LYS A 272 -14.75 -26.50 -10.67
N ALA A 273 -16.03 -26.43 -10.34
CA ALA A 273 -16.52 -26.89 -9.03
C ALA A 273 -16.33 -28.41 -8.84
N PRO A 274 -16.00 -28.92 -7.62
CA PRO A 274 -15.79 -28.15 -6.40
C PRO A 274 -14.47 -27.37 -6.41
N CYS A 275 -14.45 -26.15 -5.83
CA CYS A 275 -13.27 -25.29 -5.82
C CYS A 275 -13.34 -24.25 -4.69
N ILE A 276 -12.19 -23.65 -4.41
CA ILE A 276 -12.08 -22.50 -3.49
C ILE A 276 -11.74 -21.24 -4.31
N VAL A 277 -12.50 -20.17 -4.05
CA VAL A 277 -12.21 -18.82 -4.55
C VAL A 277 -11.67 -18.01 -3.38
N PHE A 278 -10.43 -17.55 -3.50
CA PHE A 278 -9.77 -16.73 -2.48
C PHE A 278 -9.60 -15.30 -2.97
N ILE A 279 -10.08 -14.35 -2.18
CA ILE A 279 -9.97 -12.91 -2.42
C ILE A 279 -9.11 -12.31 -1.32
N ASP A 280 -7.88 -11.95 -1.65
CA ASP A 280 -7.00 -11.27 -0.70
C ASP A 280 -7.31 -9.78 -0.66
N GLU A 281 -7.07 -9.12 0.47
CA GLU A 281 -7.30 -7.69 0.66
C GLU A 281 -8.71 -7.23 0.23
N ILE A 282 -9.74 -7.96 0.65
CA ILE A 282 -11.14 -7.69 0.27
C ILE A 282 -11.59 -6.26 0.64
N ASP A 283 -10.95 -5.64 1.62
CA ASP A 283 -11.21 -4.27 2.05
C ASP A 283 -10.92 -3.21 0.97
N THR A 284 -10.13 -3.54 -0.05
CA THR A 284 -9.90 -2.64 -1.20
C THR A 284 -11.17 -2.42 -2.04
N VAL A 285 -12.04 -3.43 -2.14
CA VAL A 285 -13.33 -3.38 -2.85
C VAL A 285 -14.49 -3.17 -1.90
N GLY A 286 -14.42 -3.81 -0.74
CA GLY A 286 -15.51 -3.91 0.24
C GLY A 286 -15.58 -2.80 1.27
N LYS A 287 -14.95 -1.64 1.08
CA LYS A 287 -14.94 -0.54 2.05
C LYS A 287 -16.32 0.09 2.24
N LYS A 288 -16.67 0.47 3.49
CA LYS A 288 -17.87 1.24 3.85
C LYS A 288 -17.98 2.51 3.01
N ARG A 289 -19.22 2.93 2.78
CA ARG A 289 -19.54 4.19 2.10
C ARG A 289 -19.21 5.36 3.00
N ASP A 290 -18.18 6.11 2.65
CA ASP A 290 -17.92 7.41 3.29
C ASP A 290 -18.77 8.47 2.58
N GLY A 291 -19.67 9.12 3.29
CA GLY A 291 -20.70 10.05 2.78
C GLY A 291 -20.19 11.37 2.18
N GLY A 292 -18.98 11.45 1.65
CA GLY A 292 -18.37 12.74 1.28
C GLY A 292 -17.34 12.73 0.15
N GLY A 293 -17.43 11.87 -0.87
CA GLY A 293 -16.41 11.84 -1.94
C GLY A 293 -17.00 11.79 -3.35
N LEU A 294 -16.84 12.87 -4.10
CA LEU A 294 -17.15 12.96 -5.54
C LEU A 294 -16.27 11.99 -6.37
N SER A 295 -16.92 11.22 -7.24
CA SER A 295 -16.40 10.67 -8.51
C SER A 295 -15.45 9.46 -8.55
N GLY A 296 -14.99 8.88 -7.43
CA GLY A 296 -14.12 7.67 -7.48
C GLY A 296 -14.75 6.38 -6.91
N ASN A 297 -15.96 6.49 -6.34
CA ASN A 297 -16.61 5.39 -5.62
C ASN A 297 -17.53 4.52 -6.49
N ASP A 298 -18.01 5.03 -7.62
CA ASP A 298 -19.04 4.35 -8.44
C ASP A 298 -18.56 3.00 -8.98
N GLU A 299 -17.31 2.91 -9.40
CA GLU A 299 -16.74 1.67 -9.94
C GLU A 299 -16.56 0.60 -8.85
N ARG A 300 -16.04 1.01 -7.68
CA ARG A 300 -15.88 0.10 -6.53
C ARG A 300 -17.24 -0.39 -6.02
N GLU A 301 -18.22 0.52 -5.92
CA GLU A 301 -19.57 0.17 -5.50
C GLU A 301 -20.24 -0.79 -6.49
N GLN A 302 -20.09 -0.56 -7.80
CA GLN A 302 -20.60 -1.46 -8.81
C GLN A 302 -19.94 -2.84 -8.73
N THR A 303 -18.65 -2.88 -8.50
CA THR A 303 -17.89 -4.13 -8.34
C THR A 303 -18.29 -4.87 -7.08
N LEU A 304 -18.45 -4.16 -5.95
CA LEU A 304 -18.95 -4.73 -4.71
C LEU A 304 -20.36 -5.31 -4.89
N ASN A 305 -21.28 -4.56 -5.48
CA ASN A 305 -22.65 -5.02 -5.74
C ASN A 305 -22.66 -6.26 -6.64
N GLN A 306 -21.76 -6.34 -7.63
CA GLN A 306 -21.64 -7.54 -8.46
C GLN A 306 -21.11 -8.73 -7.64
N LEU A 307 -20.10 -8.52 -6.77
CA LEU A 307 -19.60 -9.56 -5.88
C LEU A 307 -20.70 -10.11 -4.97
N LEU A 308 -21.48 -9.22 -4.34
CA LEU A 308 -22.62 -9.60 -3.52
C LEU A 308 -23.66 -10.41 -4.31
N THR A 309 -23.96 -9.99 -5.54
CA THR A 309 -24.89 -10.69 -6.44
C THR A 309 -24.41 -12.08 -6.80
N GLU A 310 -23.12 -12.22 -7.14
CA GLU A 310 -22.55 -13.54 -7.45
C GLU A 310 -22.55 -14.47 -6.23
N MET A 311 -22.25 -13.93 -5.02
CA MET A 311 -22.32 -14.71 -3.78
C MET A 311 -23.74 -15.14 -3.42
N ASP A 312 -24.72 -14.26 -3.60
CA ASP A 312 -26.14 -14.59 -3.36
C ASP A 312 -26.67 -15.62 -4.37
N GLY A 313 -26.15 -15.59 -5.60
CA GLY A 313 -26.53 -16.47 -6.70
C GLY A 313 -25.89 -17.87 -6.70
N PHE A 314 -25.12 -18.22 -5.65
CA PHE A 314 -24.55 -19.57 -5.57
C PHE A 314 -25.58 -20.60 -5.16
N ASP A 315 -25.55 -21.70 -5.92
CA ASP A 315 -26.19 -22.94 -5.54
C ASP A 315 -25.23 -23.70 -4.60
N ASN A 316 -25.61 -23.86 -3.34
CA ASN A 316 -24.78 -24.50 -2.29
C ASN A 316 -24.39 -25.96 -2.66
N HIS A 317 -25.13 -26.58 -3.58
CA HIS A 317 -24.90 -27.97 -3.99
C HIS A 317 -23.67 -28.17 -4.89
N LYS A 318 -23.03 -27.08 -5.39
CA LYS A 318 -21.90 -27.19 -6.32
C LYS A 318 -20.51 -27.21 -5.66
N GLY A 319 -20.42 -27.12 -4.33
CA GLY A 319 -19.15 -27.21 -3.62
C GLY A 319 -18.18 -26.03 -3.88
N ILE A 320 -18.70 -24.83 -4.09
CA ILE A 320 -17.88 -23.61 -4.20
C ILE A 320 -17.82 -22.91 -2.86
N VAL A 321 -16.64 -22.68 -2.32
CA VAL A 321 -16.43 -21.89 -1.11
C VAL A 321 -15.62 -20.64 -1.43
N VAL A 322 -16.09 -19.50 -0.94
CA VAL A 322 -15.38 -18.22 -1.08
C VAL A 322 -14.64 -17.92 0.23
N LEU A 323 -13.32 -17.86 0.18
CA LEU A 323 -12.51 -17.38 1.28
C LEU A 323 -12.06 -15.95 0.97
N ALA A 324 -12.12 -15.06 1.95
CA ALA A 324 -11.55 -13.73 1.80
C ALA A 324 -10.60 -13.42 2.96
N ALA A 325 -9.63 -12.54 2.75
CA ALA A 325 -8.73 -12.07 3.78
C ALA A 325 -8.74 -10.56 3.90
N THR A 326 -8.64 -10.05 5.13
CA THR A 326 -8.50 -8.62 5.41
C THR A 326 -7.71 -8.38 6.67
N ASN A 327 -6.98 -7.27 6.69
CA ASN A 327 -6.36 -6.71 7.90
C ASN A 327 -7.25 -5.64 8.57
N ARG A 328 -8.36 -5.25 7.91
CA ARG A 328 -9.25 -4.15 8.33
C ARG A 328 -10.71 -4.55 8.34
N PRO A 329 -11.14 -5.45 9.23
CA PRO A 329 -12.55 -5.90 9.24
C PRO A 329 -13.53 -4.75 9.52
N ASP A 330 -13.10 -3.75 10.29
CA ASP A 330 -13.92 -2.59 10.67
C ASP A 330 -14.24 -1.65 9.50
N SER A 331 -13.42 -1.70 8.44
CA SER A 331 -13.62 -0.90 7.22
C SER A 331 -14.61 -1.54 6.23
N LEU A 332 -14.98 -2.82 6.43
CA LEU A 332 -15.82 -3.54 5.49
C LEU A 332 -17.28 -3.08 5.54
N ASP A 333 -17.93 -3.08 4.37
CA ASP A 333 -19.37 -2.85 4.25
C ASP A 333 -20.13 -3.97 4.99
N PRO A 334 -21.05 -3.62 5.90
CA PRO A 334 -21.86 -4.60 6.62
C PRO A 334 -22.62 -5.58 5.72
N ALA A 335 -22.90 -5.20 4.47
CA ALA A 335 -23.57 -6.08 3.51
C ALA A 335 -22.75 -7.33 3.18
N LEU A 336 -21.41 -7.25 3.19
CA LEU A 336 -20.53 -8.42 2.99
C LEU A 336 -20.64 -9.44 4.15
N LEU A 337 -20.97 -8.98 5.35
CA LEU A 337 -20.96 -9.75 6.59
C LEU A 337 -22.35 -10.34 6.93
N ARG A 338 -23.34 -10.20 6.04
CA ARG A 338 -24.67 -10.76 6.24
C ARG A 338 -24.69 -12.28 6.02
N PRO A 339 -25.58 -13.02 6.70
CA PRO A 339 -25.78 -14.44 6.46
C PRO A 339 -25.96 -14.76 4.97
N GLY A 340 -25.30 -15.82 4.52
CA GLY A 340 -25.27 -16.22 3.11
C GLY A 340 -24.15 -15.60 2.27
N ARG A 341 -23.26 -14.81 2.89
CA ARG A 341 -22.06 -14.21 2.28
C ARG A 341 -20.83 -14.58 3.11
N PHE A 342 -20.10 -13.62 3.69
CA PHE A 342 -19.01 -13.91 4.65
C PHE A 342 -19.60 -13.97 6.08
N ASP A 343 -20.35 -14.99 6.33
CA ASP A 343 -21.07 -15.18 7.59
C ASP A 343 -20.21 -15.81 8.69
N ARG A 344 -19.08 -16.42 8.32
CA ARG A 344 -18.11 -16.96 9.27
C ARG A 344 -16.85 -16.08 9.28
N ARG A 345 -16.51 -15.53 10.44
CA ARG A 345 -15.25 -14.81 10.67
C ARG A 345 -14.29 -15.73 11.37
N ILE A 346 -13.11 -15.90 10.82
CA ILE A 346 -12.04 -16.75 11.36
C ILE A 346 -10.88 -15.83 11.74
N PRO A 347 -10.65 -15.60 13.04
CA PRO A 347 -9.50 -14.81 13.48
C PRO A 347 -8.21 -15.58 13.20
N VAL A 348 -7.22 -14.89 12.63
CA VAL A 348 -5.85 -15.37 12.40
C VAL A 348 -4.94 -14.40 13.12
N GLU A 349 -4.77 -14.65 14.41
CA GLU A 349 -4.08 -13.75 15.33
C GLU A 349 -2.56 -13.90 15.26
N LEU A 350 -1.84 -13.03 15.96
CA LEU A 350 -0.40 -13.22 16.14
C LEU A 350 -0.17 -14.49 16.94
N PRO A 351 0.89 -15.27 16.62
CA PRO A 351 1.14 -16.53 17.29
C PRO A 351 1.56 -16.32 18.75
N ASP A 352 1.05 -17.17 19.63
CA ASP A 352 1.49 -17.31 21.02
C ASP A 352 2.92 -17.89 21.09
N LEU A 353 3.49 -18.04 22.25
CA LEU A 353 4.86 -18.56 22.43
C LEU A 353 5.04 -19.93 21.78
N SER A 354 4.07 -20.82 21.95
CA SER A 354 4.09 -22.17 21.35
C SER A 354 4.03 -22.12 19.83
N GLY A 355 3.13 -21.27 19.30
CA GLY A 355 3.00 -21.02 17.88
C GLY A 355 4.26 -20.40 17.26
N ARG A 356 4.88 -19.40 17.94
CA ARG A 356 6.14 -18.82 17.47
C ARG A 356 7.25 -19.86 17.40
N LYS A 357 7.38 -20.68 18.45
CA LYS A 357 8.35 -21.80 18.46
C LYS A 357 8.11 -22.75 17.29
N SER A 358 6.86 -23.18 17.09
CA SER A 358 6.50 -24.11 16.02
C SER A 358 6.77 -23.52 14.62
N ILE A 359 6.53 -22.22 14.43
CA ILE A 359 6.84 -21.51 13.18
C ILE A 359 8.36 -21.47 12.95
N LEU A 360 9.14 -21.11 13.98
CA LEU A 360 10.60 -21.11 13.90
C LEU A 360 11.15 -22.51 13.58
N GLU A 361 10.63 -23.57 14.23
CA GLU A 361 11.00 -24.95 13.95
C GLU A 361 10.69 -25.37 12.51
N LEU A 362 9.54 -24.92 11.98
CA LEU A 362 9.16 -25.21 10.59
C LEU A 362 10.15 -24.60 9.61
N HIS A 363 10.46 -23.30 9.75
CA HIS A 363 11.37 -22.60 8.85
C HIS A 363 12.85 -23.00 9.05
N ALA A 364 13.24 -23.42 10.26
CA ALA A 364 14.59 -23.90 10.54
C ALA A 364 14.91 -25.25 9.85
N LYS A 365 13.91 -26.03 9.42
CA LYS A 365 14.13 -27.28 8.66
C LYS A 365 14.85 -27.05 7.34
N ASP A 366 14.61 -25.89 6.72
CA ASP A 366 15.20 -25.54 5.41
C ASP A 366 16.59 -24.93 5.54
N VAL A 367 17.06 -24.66 6.76
CA VAL A 367 18.34 -24.01 7.05
C VAL A 367 19.33 -24.98 7.68
N LYS A 368 20.58 -24.96 7.22
CA LYS A 368 21.64 -25.76 7.86
C LYS A 368 22.07 -25.10 9.16
N VAL A 369 21.70 -25.67 10.28
CA VAL A 369 22.01 -25.17 11.62
C VAL A 369 23.13 -25.98 12.29
N GLN A 370 23.85 -25.35 13.22
CA GLN A 370 24.84 -25.97 14.09
C GLN A 370 24.24 -26.18 15.49
N PRO A 371 23.92 -27.40 15.89
CA PRO A 371 23.40 -27.67 17.23
C PRO A 371 24.42 -27.35 18.33
N PRO A 372 23.96 -26.94 19.53
CA PRO A 372 22.57 -26.78 19.94
C PRO A 372 21.98 -25.44 19.51
N ILE A 373 20.69 -25.42 19.13
CA ILE A 373 19.92 -24.20 18.87
C ILE A 373 18.71 -24.20 19.80
N ASP A 374 18.59 -23.13 20.58
CA ASP A 374 17.42 -22.89 21.43
C ASP A 374 16.41 -21.96 20.72
N LEU A 375 15.52 -22.55 19.94
CA LEU A 375 14.45 -21.81 19.28
C LEU A 375 13.40 -21.28 20.27
N THR A 376 13.35 -21.83 21.50
CA THR A 376 12.45 -21.34 22.55
C THR A 376 12.93 -19.99 23.06
N ALA A 377 14.23 -19.80 23.23
CA ALA A 377 14.81 -18.51 23.58
C ALA A 377 14.50 -17.46 22.50
N ILE A 378 14.62 -17.83 21.22
CA ILE A 378 14.28 -16.93 20.10
C ILE A 378 12.78 -16.59 20.10
N ALA A 379 11.90 -17.57 20.32
CA ALA A 379 10.46 -17.37 20.42
C ALA A 379 10.08 -16.43 21.59
N ARG A 380 10.75 -16.54 22.73
CA ARG A 380 10.57 -15.64 23.88
C ARG A 380 11.03 -14.21 23.56
N ALA A 381 12.14 -14.07 22.85
CA ALA A 381 12.69 -12.77 22.44
C ALA A 381 11.87 -12.04 21.37
N THR A 382 10.83 -12.69 20.81
CA THR A 382 10.02 -12.17 19.70
C THR A 382 8.53 -12.05 20.03
N PRO A 383 8.13 -11.44 21.18
CA PRO A 383 6.72 -11.26 21.49
C PRO A 383 6.07 -10.35 20.45
N GLY A 384 4.88 -10.72 19.98
CA GLY A 384 4.13 -9.95 18.99
C GLY A 384 4.67 -10.04 17.54
N ALA A 385 5.68 -10.88 17.29
CA ALA A 385 6.15 -11.12 15.93
C ALA A 385 5.14 -11.95 15.13
N SER A 386 4.92 -11.56 13.89
CA SER A 386 4.10 -12.33 12.94
C SER A 386 4.85 -13.56 12.40
N GLY A 387 4.13 -14.47 11.75
CA GLY A 387 4.76 -15.62 11.08
C GLY A 387 5.77 -15.19 10.00
N ALA A 388 5.53 -14.10 9.32
CA ALA A 388 6.44 -13.53 8.32
C ALA A 388 7.73 -12.98 8.97
N ASP A 389 7.62 -12.32 10.13
CA ASP A 389 8.79 -11.83 10.87
C ASP A 389 9.65 -12.98 11.35
N LEU A 390 9.03 -14.05 11.88
CA LEU A 390 9.75 -15.25 12.34
C LEU A 390 10.45 -15.98 11.19
N ALA A 391 9.82 -16.11 10.04
CA ALA A 391 10.44 -16.64 8.83
C ALA A 391 11.65 -15.80 8.39
N ASN A 392 11.50 -14.47 8.47
CA ASN A 392 12.57 -13.53 8.15
C ASN A 392 13.75 -13.63 9.13
N ILE A 393 13.50 -13.82 10.43
CA ILE A 393 14.54 -14.04 11.43
C ILE A 393 15.39 -15.28 11.09
N ILE A 394 14.77 -16.38 10.72
CA ILE A 394 15.50 -17.60 10.32
C ILE A 394 16.32 -17.37 9.05
N ASN A 395 15.76 -16.67 8.08
CA ASN A 395 16.46 -16.33 6.83
C ASN A 395 17.64 -15.37 7.07
N GLU A 396 17.47 -14.31 7.87
CA GLU A 396 18.54 -13.37 8.22
C GLU A 396 19.67 -14.06 8.99
N GLY A 397 19.34 -15.03 9.88
CA GLY A 397 20.36 -15.85 10.57
C GLY A 397 21.19 -16.68 9.60
N ALA A 398 20.56 -17.30 8.61
CA ALA A 398 21.25 -18.00 7.56
C ALA A 398 22.14 -17.08 6.72
N LEU A 399 21.64 -15.90 6.35
CA LEU A 399 22.39 -14.87 5.60
C LEU A 399 23.59 -14.35 6.42
N ARG A 400 23.41 -14.16 7.75
CA ARG A 400 24.51 -13.75 8.62
C ARG A 400 25.61 -14.80 8.66
N ALA A 401 25.26 -16.09 8.79
CA ALA A 401 26.22 -17.17 8.77
C ALA A 401 27.05 -17.17 7.47
N VAL A 402 26.42 -16.94 6.32
CA VAL A 402 27.14 -16.83 5.02
C VAL A 402 28.03 -15.59 4.99
N ARG A 403 27.57 -14.43 5.47
CA ARG A 403 28.39 -13.20 5.57
C ARG A 403 29.64 -13.39 6.43
N MET A 404 29.54 -14.24 7.46
CA MET A 404 30.67 -14.60 8.33
C MET A 404 31.52 -15.78 7.80
N GLY A 405 31.29 -16.22 6.54
CA GLY A 405 32.05 -17.31 5.92
C GLY A 405 31.72 -18.71 6.47
N ARG A 406 30.64 -18.86 7.22
CA ARG A 406 30.22 -20.13 7.82
C ARG A 406 29.23 -20.87 6.92
N LYS A 407 29.21 -22.21 7.02
CA LYS A 407 28.30 -23.07 6.26
C LYS A 407 27.05 -23.49 7.05
N ARG A 408 26.98 -23.10 8.32
CA ARG A 408 25.87 -23.40 9.23
C ARG A 408 25.58 -22.18 10.11
N ALA A 409 24.32 -21.92 10.37
CA ALA A 409 23.89 -20.89 11.28
C ALA A 409 24.03 -21.35 12.73
N THR A 410 24.47 -20.46 13.61
CA THR A 410 24.64 -20.68 15.06
C THR A 410 23.53 -19.99 15.83
N GLN A 411 23.43 -20.26 17.14
CA GLN A 411 22.50 -19.56 18.04
C GLN A 411 22.68 -18.03 17.96
N GLU A 412 23.94 -17.56 17.99
CA GLU A 412 24.29 -16.15 17.90
C GLU A 412 23.79 -15.49 16.60
N ASP A 413 23.73 -16.24 15.49
CA ASP A 413 23.21 -15.72 14.23
C ASP A 413 21.72 -15.42 14.32
N PHE A 414 20.96 -16.27 14.97
CA PHE A 414 19.53 -16.07 15.16
C PHE A 414 19.23 -14.99 16.19
N GLU A 415 20.00 -14.91 17.28
CA GLU A 415 19.85 -13.83 18.27
C GLU A 415 20.11 -12.46 17.64
N GLU A 416 21.19 -12.30 16.86
CA GLU A 416 21.44 -11.07 16.12
C GLU A 416 20.37 -10.80 15.07
N SER A 417 19.78 -11.84 14.45
CA SER A 417 18.69 -11.67 13.48
C SER A 417 17.41 -11.16 14.12
N VAL A 418 17.11 -11.55 15.35
CA VAL A 418 16.01 -10.98 16.13
C VAL A 418 16.23 -9.47 16.27
N GLU A 419 17.43 -9.05 16.61
CA GLU A 419 17.75 -7.63 16.75
C GLU A 419 17.68 -6.89 15.42
N VAL A 420 18.15 -7.52 14.34
CA VAL A 420 18.08 -6.94 12.98
C VAL A 420 16.63 -6.74 12.54
N VAL A 421 15.74 -7.67 12.82
CA VAL A 421 14.32 -7.58 12.43
C VAL A 421 13.58 -6.58 13.31
N ILE A 422 13.85 -6.51 14.62
CA ILE A 422 13.16 -5.61 15.55
C ILE A 422 13.73 -4.19 15.49
N ALA A 423 15.07 -4.04 15.56
CA ALA A 423 15.76 -2.76 15.72
C ALA A 423 16.54 -2.31 14.47
N GLY A 424 16.55 -3.13 13.41
CA GLY A 424 17.31 -2.86 12.19
C GLY A 424 18.79 -3.22 12.28
N GLN A 425 19.49 -3.10 11.18
CA GLN A 425 20.92 -3.46 11.07
C GLN A 425 21.81 -2.50 11.87
N GLN A 426 22.96 -2.98 12.32
CA GLN A 426 23.98 -2.13 12.96
C GLN A 426 24.51 -1.07 11.99
N ARG A 427 24.57 0.18 12.44
CA ARG A 427 25.17 1.27 11.66
C ARG A 427 26.69 1.28 11.86
N LYS A 428 27.41 0.86 10.83
CA LYS A 428 28.88 0.87 10.83
C LYS A 428 29.50 2.26 10.64
N SER A 429 28.75 3.21 10.11
CA SER A 429 29.24 4.55 9.74
C SER A 429 28.94 5.62 10.78
N THR A 430 28.14 5.33 11.80
CA THR A 430 27.82 6.31 12.83
C THR A 430 28.84 6.22 13.96
N VAL A 431 29.74 7.20 14.04
CA VAL A 431 30.67 7.34 15.16
C VAL A 431 30.02 8.32 16.14
N LEU A 432 29.52 7.80 17.26
CA LEU A 432 29.09 8.64 18.37
C LEU A 432 30.29 9.36 18.95
N SER A 433 30.15 10.63 19.30
CA SER A 433 31.15 11.32 20.11
C SER A 433 31.26 10.66 21.50
N ASP A 434 32.40 10.81 22.16
CA ASP A 434 32.59 10.26 23.51
C ASP A 434 31.54 10.74 24.51
N HIS A 435 31.07 11.96 24.34
CA HIS A 435 30.01 12.53 25.15
C HIS A 435 28.65 11.84 24.85
N GLU A 436 28.27 11.74 23.59
CA GLU A 436 27.02 11.06 23.19
C GLU A 436 27.02 9.60 23.64
N LYS A 437 28.14 8.90 23.48
CA LYS A 437 28.29 7.52 23.93
C LYS A 437 28.11 7.39 25.45
N GLN A 438 28.61 8.37 26.25
CA GLN A 438 28.38 8.42 27.68
C GLN A 438 26.90 8.64 27.98
N VAL A 439 26.26 9.65 27.36
CA VAL A 439 24.85 9.96 27.59
C VAL A 439 23.97 8.74 27.30
N VAL A 440 24.15 8.09 26.13
CA VAL A 440 23.41 6.88 25.78
C VAL A 440 23.66 5.75 26.78
N SER A 441 24.91 5.58 27.27
CA SER A 441 25.20 4.55 28.26
C SER A 441 24.44 4.76 29.59
N TYR A 442 24.34 6.00 30.05
CA TYR A 442 23.54 6.32 31.24
C TYR A 442 22.06 6.19 31.00
N HIS A 443 21.59 6.57 29.83
CA HIS A 443 20.19 6.43 29.39
C HIS A 443 19.73 4.97 29.44
N GLU A 444 20.44 4.08 28.79
CA GLU A 444 20.10 2.64 28.74
C GLU A 444 20.20 1.96 30.11
N ILE A 445 21.23 2.29 30.88
CA ILE A 445 21.35 1.78 32.26
C ILE A 445 20.25 2.36 33.15
N GLY A 446 19.78 3.59 32.88
CA GLY A 446 18.65 4.18 33.55
C GLY A 446 17.39 3.32 33.40
N HIS A 447 17.05 2.93 32.17
CA HIS A 447 15.94 2.00 31.91
C HIS A 447 16.14 0.66 32.64
N ALA A 448 17.33 0.09 32.55
CA ALA A 448 17.63 -1.23 33.11
C ALA A 448 17.53 -1.24 34.65
N ILE A 449 18.06 -0.25 35.34
CA ILE A 449 17.98 -0.17 36.80
C ILE A 449 16.54 0.05 37.26
N VAL A 450 15.79 0.94 36.62
CA VAL A 450 14.39 1.18 36.95
C VAL A 450 13.58 -0.09 36.75
N ALA A 451 13.81 -0.84 35.68
CA ALA A 451 13.17 -2.15 35.45
C ALA A 451 13.52 -3.16 36.54
N ALA A 452 14.81 -3.36 36.83
CA ALA A 452 15.29 -4.37 37.77
C ALA A 452 14.89 -4.07 39.24
N ARG A 453 14.55 -2.84 39.58
CA ARG A 453 14.10 -2.45 40.94
C ARG A 453 12.59 -2.46 41.09
N GLN A 454 11.84 -2.87 40.12
CA GLN A 454 10.39 -2.99 40.15
C GLN A 454 9.96 -4.46 39.99
N LYS A 455 8.93 -4.87 40.76
CA LYS A 455 8.46 -6.27 40.76
C LYS A 455 7.61 -6.61 39.56
N GLY A 456 6.98 -5.60 38.93
CA GLY A 456 6.07 -5.77 37.81
C GLY A 456 6.72 -5.63 36.43
N SER A 457 8.05 -5.48 36.38
CA SER A 457 8.79 -5.34 35.11
C SER A 457 9.39 -6.66 34.65
N ALA A 458 9.40 -6.88 33.33
CA ALA A 458 10.08 -8.01 32.72
C ALA A 458 11.60 -7.96 32.98
N PRO A 459 12.28 -9.12 33.10
CA PRO A 459 13.72 -9.16 33.29
C PRO A 459 14.47 -8.56 32.10
N VAL A 460 15.55 -7.83 32.42
CA VAL A 460 16.47 -7.31 31.41
C VAL A 460 17.33 -8.44 30.86
N THR A 461 17.32 -8.65 29.57
CA THR A 461 18.07 -9.72 28.89
C THR A 461 19.32 -9.20 28.19
N LYS A 462 19.27 -7.98 27.65
CA LYS A 462 20.40 -7.38 26.93
C LYS A 462 20.32 -5.85 27.00
N ILE A 463 21.48 -5.19 27.11
CA ILE A 463 21.61 -3.73 27.02
C ILE A 463 22.73 -3.43 26.03
N THR A 464 22.49 -2.54 25.07
CA THR A 464 23.48 -2.18 24.05
C THR A 464 23.41 -0.69 23.72
N ILE A 465 24.55 -0.11 23.38
CA ILE A 465 24.69 1.26 22.87
C ILE A 465 25.19 1.28 21.43
N VAL A 466 25.04 0.16 20.71
CA VAL A 466 25.40 0.05 19.30
C VAL A 466 24.26 0.62 18.46
N PRO A 467 24.50 1.70 17.66
CA PRO A 467 23.45 2.34 16.88
C PRO A 467 22.86 1.41 15.81
N ARG A 468 21.53 1.48 15.64
CA ARG A 468 20.78 0.69 14.65
C ARG A 468 20.16 1.56 13.55
N THR A 469 19.77 0.95 12.45
CA THR A 469 19.19 1.68 11.29
C THR A 469 17.78 2.19 11.54
N SER A 470 17.07 1.68 12.54
CA SER A 470 15.78 2.23 13.01
C SER A 470 15.87 3.63 13.61
N GLY A 471 17.10 4.11 13.86
CA GLY A 471 17.35 5.41 14.51
C GLY A 471 17.67 5.31 15.99
N ALA A 472 17.53 4.14 16.61
CA ALA A 472 17.93 3.91 17.99
C ALA A 472 19.46 3.99 18.13
N LEU A 473 19.93 4.77 19.10
CA LEU A 473 21.36 4.89 19.45
C LEU A 473 21.81 3.82 20.44
N GLY A 474 20.86 3.24 21.17
CA GLY A 474 20.98 2.12 22.07
C GLY A 474 19.61 1.49 22.28
N TYR A 475 19.53 0.42 23.05
CA TYR A 475 18.28 -0.14 23.56
C TYR A 475 18.52 -1.10 24.72
N THR A 476 17.52 -1.19 25.58
CA THR A 476 17.44 -2.12 26.70
C THR A 476 16.35 -3.15 26.38
N MET A 477 16.75 -4.40 26.16
CA MET A 477 15.84 -5.49 25.85
C MET A 477 15.30 -6.15 27.12
N GLN A 478 13.99 -6.22 27.23
CA GLN A 478 13.28 -6.90 28.30
C GLN A 478 12.44 -8.02 27.70
N VAL A 479 12.50 -9.21 28.26
CA VAL A 479 11.77 -10.38 27.76
C VAL A 479 11.03 -11.02 28.93
N GLU A 480 9.72 -11.15 28.79
CA GLU A 480 8.88 -11.87 29.74
C GLU A 480 9.23 -13.38 29.71
N GLU A 481 9.30 -14.00 30.87
CA GLU A 481 9.54 -15.44 30.97
C GLU A 481 8.34 -16.24 30.48
N ASP A 482 7.13 -15.79 30.82
CA ASP A 482 5.85 -16.37 30.42
C ASP A 482 4.95 -15.36 29.72
N GLU A 483 4.02 -15.83 28.88
CA GLU A 483 3.02 -14.98 28.27
C GLU A 483 1.98 -14.51 29.29
N LYS A 484 1.82 -13.19 29.42
CA LYS A 484 0.81 -12.57 30.26
C LYS A 484 -0.34 -12.03 29.41
N PHE A 485 -1.54 -12.50 29.71
CA PHE A 485 -2.77 -12.02 29.04
C PHE A 485 -3.45 -10.86 29.79
N LEU A 486 -3.14 -10.69 31.05
CA LEU A 486 -3.70 -9.64 31.90
C LEU A 486 -2.59 -8.80 32.50
N THR A 487 -2.74 -7.48 32.39
CA THR A 487 -1.81 -6.50 32.97
C THR A 487 -2.53 -5.70 34.06
N THR A 488 -1.95 -5.61 35.23
CA THR A 488 -2.51 -4.86 36.36
C THR A 488 -2.20 -3.36 36.24
N LYS A 489 -2.99 -2.52 36.95
CA LYS A 489 -2.71 -1.08 37.09
C LYS A 489 -1.28 -0.82 37.53
N GLN A 490 -0.77 -1.61 38.50
CA GLN A 490 0.58 -1.45 39.04
C GLN A 490 1.66 -1.77 38.01
N GLU A 491 1.50 -2.83 37.24
CA GLU A 491 2.46 -3.17 36.17
C GLU A 491 2.51 -2.11 35.06
N ILE A 492 1.37 -1.47 34.75
CA ILE A 492 1.36 -0.34 33.81
C ILE A 492 2.13 0.85 34.39
N LEU A 493 1.93 1.18 35.66
CA LEU A 493 2.66 2.25 36.32
C LEU A 493 4.17 1.96 36.42
N ASP A 494 4.54 0.70 36.68
CA ASP A 494 5.93 0.24 36.70
C ASP A 494 6.56 0.40 35.28
N LYS A 495 5.83 0.04 34.24
CA LYS A 495 6.27 0.18 32.85
C LYS A 495 6.40 1.64 32.41
N LEU A 496 5.49 2.51 32.86
CA LEU A 496 5.63 3.96 32.66
C LEU A 496 6.90 4.51 33.29
N ALA A 497 7.23 4.07 34.52
CA ALA A 497 8.46 4.48 35.18
C ALA A 497 9.71 3.97 34.44
N VAL A 498 9.66 2.76 33.86
CA VAL A 498 10.75 2.25 33.01
C VAL A 498 10.97 3.15 31.79
N TYR A 499 9.91 3.54 31.07
CA TYR A 499 10.03 4.46 29.93
C TYR A 499 10.63 5.83 30.35
N CYS A 500 10.37 6.30 31.55
CA CYS A 500 10.97 7.54 32.07
C CYS A 500 12.42 7.35 32.54
N GLY A 501 12.92 6.10 32.64
CA GLY A 501 14.21 5.77 33.25
C GLY A 501 15.42 6.41 32.57
N GLY A 502 15.47 6.37 31.24
CA GLY A 502 16.54 6.95 30.44
C GLY A 502 16.63 8.47 30.62
N ARG A 503 15.50 9.16 30.48
CA ARG A 503 15.39 10.60 30.69
C ARG A 503 15.78 11.02 32.10
N ALA A 504 15.29 10.31 33.11
CA ALA A 504 15.63 10.57 34.50
C ALA A 504 17.12 10.37 34.79
N ALA A 505 17.79 9.41 34.12
CA ALA A 505 19.23 9.21 34.24
C ALA A 505 20.03 10.36 33.62
N GLU A 506 19.63 10.84 32.42
CA GLU A 506 20.26 12.02 31.79
C GLU A 506 20.17 13.25 32.71
N GLU A 507 18.98 13.55 33.21
CA GLU A 507 18.74 14.69 34.10
C GLU A 507 19.50 14.59 35.42
N LEU A 508 19.55 13.40 36.03
CA LEU A 508 20.24 13.18 37.31
C LEU A 508 21.78 13.34 37.21
N ILE A 509 22.36 12.97 36.06
CA ILE A 509 23.82 12.91 35.91
C ILE A 509 24.38 14.12 35.18
N PHE A 510 23.75 14.54 34.09
CA PHE A 510 24.22 15.62 33.22
C PHE A 510 23.50 16.95 33.49
N GLY A 511 22.32 16.92 34.12
CA GLY A 511 21.48 18.11 34.30
C GLY A 511 20.86 18.62 33.00
N GLU A 512 20.98 17.85 31.93
CA GLU A 512 20.52 18.19 30.59
C GLU A 512 19.53 17.13 30.08
N MET A 513 18.78 17.51 29.08
CA MET A 513 17.78 16.66 28.44
C MET A 513 18.09 16.54 26.95
N THR A 514 18.16 15.32 26.45
CA THR A 514 18.44 15.06 25.02
C THR A 514 17.20 14.63 24.24
N THR A 515 17.29 14.65 22.94
CA THR A 515 16.26 14.12 22.02
C THR A 515 16.19 12.60 22.00
N GLY A 516 17.14 11.91 22.65
CA GLY A 516 17.21 10.44 22.68
C GLY A 516 15.96 9.79 23.29
N ALA A 517 15.33 10.46 24.26
CA ALA A 517 14.12 9.97 24.92
C ALA A 517 12.81 10.13 24.10
N ALA A 518 12.85 10.60 22.85
CA ALA A 518 11.64 10.92 22.09
C ALA A 518 10.69 9.71 21.93
N ASN A 519 11.22 8.54 21.60
CA ASN A 519 10.42 7.32 21.45
C ASN A 519 9.83 6.87 22.81
N ASP A 520 10.59 6.96 23.89
CA ASP A 520 10.13 6.58 25.23
C ASP A 520 8.98 7.46 25.70
N ILE A 521 9.06 8.76 25.42
CA ILE A 521 8.00 9.74 25.71
C ILE A 521 6.74 9.39 24.91
N GLU A 522 6.87 9.03 23.64
CA GLU A 522 5.74 8.62 22.80
C GLU A 522 5.08 7.35 23.35
N GLN A 523 5.85 6.32 23.67
CA GLN A 523 5.34 5.07 24.24
C GLN A 523 4.72 5.28 25.62
N ALA A 524 5.33 6.06 26.47
CA ALA A 524 4.77 6.42 27.77
C ALA A 524 3.43 7.15 27.62
N THR A 525 3.35 8.13 26.71
CA THR A 525 2.12 8.89 26.46
C THR A 525 1.00 7.99 25.94
N LYS A 526 1.30 7.11 25.00
CA LYS A 526 0.34 6.14 24.43
C LYS A 526 -0.17 5.18 25.51
N LEU A 527 0.72 4.66 26.34
CA LEU A 527 0.37 3.73 27.42
C LEU A 527 -0.48 4.42 28.50
N ALA A 528 -0.10 5.61 28.96
CA ALA A 528 -0.84 6.39 29.94
C ALA A 528 -2.24 6.75 29.42
N ARG A 529 -2.34 7.16 28.15
CA ARG A 529 -3.63 7.45 27.51
C ARG A 529 -4.52 6.21 27.45
N ASN A 530 -4.01 5.07 27.03
CA ASN A 530 -4.75 3.81 26.99
C ASN A 530 -5.22 3.37 28.38
N MET A 531 -4.40 3.56 29.41
CA MET A 531 -4.73 3.27 30.81
C MET A 531 -6.00 4.01 31.25
N ILE A 532 -6.13 5.28 30.85
CA ILE A 532 -7.29 6.12 31.18
C ILE A 532 -8.48 5.80 30.27
N THR A 533 -8.26 5.88 28.94
CA THR A 533 -9.37 5.92 27.97
C THR A 533 -9.93 4.55 27.61
N ARG A 534 -9.13 3.51 27.72
CA ARG A 534 -9.48 2.16 27.27
C ARG A 534 -9.63 1.17 28.41
N PHE A 535 -8.71 1.20 29.39
CA PHE A 535 -8.71 0.18 30.44
C PHE A 535 -9.53 0.58 31.68
N GLY A 536 -9.99 1.84 31.75
CA GLY A 536 -10.80 2.32 32.87
C GLY A 536 -10.05 2.26 34.22
N MET A 537 -8.71 2.48 34.18
CA MET A 537 -7.85 2.38 35.37
C MET A 537 -7.55 3.72 36.02
N SER A 538 -8.31 4.77 35.69
CA SER A 538 -8.23 6.07 36.39
C SER A 538 -9.24 6.15 37.53
N ASP A 539 -8.90 6.85 38.57
CA ASP A 539 -9.80 7.05 39.73
C ASP A 539 -10.85 8.13 39.42
N GLU A 540 -10.57 9.04 38.46
CA GLU A 540 -11.45 10.14 38.06
C GLU A 540 -12.58 9.69 37.15
N PHE A 541 -12.32 8.77 36.22
CA PHE A 541 -13.31 8.31 35.24
C PHE A 541 -13.83 6.89 35.51
N GLY A 542 -13.20 6.16 36.42
CA GLY A 542 -13.61 4.83 36.80
C GLY A 542 -13.70 3.89 35.57
N MET A 543 -14.84 3.18 35.45
CA MET A 543 -15.07 2.19 34.39
C MET A 543 -15.66 2.81 33.10
N MET A 544 -15.48 4.10 32.85
CA MET A 544 -15.98 4.75 31.65
C MET A 544 -15.02 4.52 30.46
N ALA A 545 -15.51 3.99 29.34
CA ALA A 545 -14.76 3.91 28.09
C ALA A 545 -14.82 5.27 27.38
N LEU A 546 -13.69 5.95 27.28
CA LEU A 546 -13.56 7.28 26.68
C LEU A 546 -13.05 7.26 25.24
N GLY A 547 -12.68 6.09 24.74
CA GLY A 547 -12.17 5.93 23.41
C GLY A 547 -12.55 4.58 22.79
N THR A 548 -12.67 4.58 21.47
CA THR A 548 -12.88 3.37 20.67
C THR A 548 -11.64 3.08 19.86
N VAL A 549 -11.27 1.80 19.78
CA VAL A 549 -10.15 1.35 18.94
C VAL A 549 -10.59 1.36 17.48
N GLN A 550 -9.90 2.12 16.66
CA GLN A 550 -10.01 2.06 15.22
C GLN A 550 -8.88 1.19 14.68
N ASN A 551 -9.18 0.35 13.67
CA ASN A 551 -8.20 -0.55 13.06
C ASN A 551 -7.55 -1.53 14.05
N GLN A 552 -8.37 -2.41 14.64
CA GLN A 552 -7.98 -3.38 15.67
C GLN A 552 -6.67 -4.15 15.37
N TYR A 553 -6.39 -4.46 14.10
CA TYR A 553 -5.25 -5.29 13.66
C TYR A 553 -4.08 -4.51 13.03
N LEU A 554 -4.17 -3.18 12.90
CA LEU A 554 -3.08 -2.36 12.36
C LEU A 554 -2.42 -1.52 13.45
N ASN A 555 -2.86 -0.29 13.63
CA ASN A 555 -2.17 0.63 14.54
C ASN A 555 -2.82 0.70 15.93
N GLN A 556 -3.97 0.06 16.12
CA GLN A 556 -4.77 0.16 17.34
C GLN A 556 -5.01 1.62 17.79
N ASP A 557 -5.11 2.54 16.83
CA ASP A 557 -5.33 3.95 17.13
C ASP A 557 -6.66 4.13 17.87
N THR A 558 -6.60 4.80 19.00
CA THR A 558 -7.77 5.08 19.82
C THR A 558 -8.31 6.45 19.45
N SER A 559 -9.52 6.52 18.91
CA SER A 559 -10.24 7.79 18.77
C SER A 559 -11.03 8.08 20.04
N LEU A 560 -10.90 9.31 20.55
CA LEU A 560 -11.70 9.76 21.69
C LEU A 560 -13.16 9.92 21.25
N THR A 561 -14.08 9.38 22.07
CA THR A 561 -15.55 9.45 21.88
C THR A 561 -16.21 10.28 22.96
N CYS A 562 -15.47 11.15 23.62
CA CYS A 562 -15.91 12.00 24.71
C CYS A 562 -16.04 13.47 24.28
N ALA A 563 -16.71 14.28 25.12
CA ALA A 563 -16.80 15.73 24.93
C ALA A 563 -15.43 16.42 25.04
N PRO A 564 -15.20 17.59 24.38
CA PRO A 564 -13.93 18.29 24.41
C PRO A 564 -13.40 18.59 25.83
N GLY A 565 -14.27 18.96 26.77
CA GLY A 565 -13.87 19.21 28.17
C GLY A 565 -13.39 17.94 28.90
N THR A 566 -13.93 16.76 28.55
CA THR A 566 -13.43 15.48 29.06
C THR A 566 -12.10 15.11 28.43
N ALA A 567 -11.90 15.42 27.15
CA ALA A 567 -10.61 15.20 26.48
C ALA A 567 -9.49 16.04 27.12
N GLU A 568 -9.77 17.28 27.48
CA GLU A 568 -8.83 18.16 28.22
C GLU A 568 -8.45 17.56 29.59
N GLN A 569 -9.42 17.02 30.31
CA GLN A 569 -9.17 16.34 31.60
C GLN A 569 -8.31 15.06 31.38
N VAL A 570 -8.55 14.29 30.32
CA VAL A 570 -7.72 13.13 29.98
C VAL A 570 -6.28 13.55 29.74
N ASP A 571 -6.05 14.63 28.99
CA ASP A 571 -4.70 15.13 28.73
C ASP A 571 -4.00 15.60 30.03
N ALA A 572 -4.70 16.29 30.91
CA ALA A 572 -4.17 16.68 32.20
C ALA A 572 -3.79 15.48 33.07
N LEU A 573 -4.59 14.40 33.06
CA LEU A 573 -4.29 13.17 33.78
C LEU A 573 -3.12 12.40 33.19
N VAL A 574 -2.98 12.38 31.86
CA VAL A 574 -1.82 11.78 31.19
C VAL A 574 -0.53 12.47 31.64
N VAL A 575 -0.51 13.81 31.66
CA VAL A 575 0.65 14.59 32.16
C VAL A 575 0.96 14.20 33.59
N LYS A 576 -0.03 14.18 34.48
CA LYS A 576 0.16 13.83 35.92
C LYS A 576 0.69 12.40 36.09
N LEU A 577 0.23 11.44 35.30
CA LEU A 577 0.72 10.04 35.34
C LEU A 577 2.19 9.96 34.91
N ILE A 578 2.57 10.67 33.85
CA ILE A 578 3.96 10.68 33.36
C ILE A 578 4.88 11.38 34.34
N GLU A 579 4.45 12.51 34.92
CA GLU A 579 5.21 13.20 35.98
C GLU A 579 5.42 12.31 37.21
N GLY A 580 4.38 11.58 37.64
CA GLY A 580 4.48 10.63 38.75
C GLY A 580 5.41 9.45 38.42
N ALA A 581 5.36 8.93 37.20
CA ALA A 581 6.27 7.88 36.72
C ALA A 581 7.73 8.37 36.66
N HIS A 582 7.95 9.58 36.14
CA HIS A 582 9.27 10.21 36.11
C HIS A 582 9.85 10.44 37.53
N ALA A 583 9.04 10.98 38.45
CA ALA A 583 9.47 11.18 39.84
C ALA A 583 9.87 9.85 40.50
N ARG A 584 9.13 8.77 40.25
CA ARG A 584 9.45 7.41 40.73
C ARG A 584 10.75 6.89 40.12
N ALA A 585 10.94 7.03 38.82
CA ALA A 585 12.20 6.65 38.15
C ALA A 585 13.39 7.43 38.75
N MET A 586 13.24 8.73 38.91
CA MET A 586 14.24 9.61 39.53
C MET A 586 14.61 9.16 40.94
N GLN A 587 13.61 8.79 41.76
CA GLN A 587 13.85 8.28 43.12
C GLN A 587 14.66 6.99 43.09
N ILE A 588 14.25 6.00 42.28
CA ILE A 588 14.95 4.73 42.13
C ILE A 588 16.41 4.95 41.70
N LEU A 589 16.65 5.84 40.76
CA LEU A 589 18.01 6.15 40.28
C LEU A 589 18.85 6.88 41.30
N LYS A 590 18.27 7.81 42.07
CA LYS A 590 18.98 8.46 43.20
C LYS A 590 19.44 7.46 44.24
N GLU A 591 18.57 6.52 44.64
CA GLU A 591 18.90 5.46 45.60
C GLU A 591 19.98 4.50 45.04
N ASN A 592 20.07 4.32 43.73
CA ASN A 592 21.04 3.44 43.09
C ASN A 592 22.13 4.19 42.31
N LYS A 593 22.42 5.47 42.66
CA LYS A 593 23.34 6.33 41.90
C LYS A 593 24.74 5.73 41.74
N PHE A 594 25.27 5.06 42.76
CA PHE A 594 26.56 4.37 42.65
C PHE A 594 26.54 3.28 41.59
N LYS A 595 25.50 2.45 41.58
CA LYS A 595 25.31 1.38 40.58
C LYS A 595 25.11 1.94 39.20
N LEU A 596 24.40 3.02 39.04
CA LEU A 596 24.23 3.74 37.79
C LEU A 596 25.58 4.13 37.16
N HIS A 597 26.50 4.71 37.99
CA HIS A 597 27.83 5.05 37.53
C HIS A 597 28.69 3.82 37.19
N GLU A 598 28.65 2.77 38.01
CA GLU A 598 29.40 1.52 37.81
C GLU A 598 28.98 0.84 36.49
N LEU A 599 27.69 0.64 36.31
CA LEU A 599 27.12 -0.07 35.15
C LEU A 599 27.24 0.74 33.85
N ALA A 600 27.02 2.07 33.91
CA ALA A 600 27.17 2.92 32.72
C ALA A 600 28.62 2.95 32.22
N ARG A 601 29.61 3.00 33.14
CA ARG A 601 31.03 2.88 32.74
C ARG A 601 31.39 1.51 32.18
N TYR A 602 30.77 0.46 32.68
CA TYR A 602 30.96 -0.91 32.16
C TYR A 602 30.35 -1.05 30.77
N LEU A 603 29.13 -0.56 30.56
CA LEU A 603 28.46 -0.54 29.28
C LEU A 603 29.21 0.34 28.25
N TYR A 604 29.69 1.50 28.64
CA TYR A 604 30.49 2.39 27.79
C TYR A 604 31.73 1.68 27.22
N LYS A 605 32.40 0.84 28.03
CA LYS A 605 33.59 0.09 27.60
C LYS A 605 33.27 -1.12 26.74
N LYS A 606 32.22 -1.85 27.09
CA LYS A 606 31.87 -3.15 26.47
C LYS A 606 30.88 -3.01 25.32
N GLU A 607 30.18 -1.86 25.23
CA GLU A 607 29.14 -1.50 24.26
C GLU A 607 27.88 -2.38 24.29
N THR A 608 27.98 -3.62 24.74
CA THR A 608 26.87 -4.55 24.89
C THR A 608 27.11 -5.41 26.12
N ILE A 609 26.10 -5.54 26.97
CA ILE A 609 26.13 -6.41 28.17
C ILE A 609 24.91 -7.30 28.21
N THR A 610 25.07 -8.52 28.72
CA THR A 610 23.96 -9.45 28.92
C THR A 610 23.20 -9.14 30.21
N GLY A 611 21.95 -9.63 30.32
CA GLY A 611 21.15 -9.47 31.52
C GLY A 611 21.80 -10.14 32.74
N GLU A 612 22.47 -11.29 32.57
CA GLU A 612 23.19 -11.97 33.66
C GLU A 612 24.35 -11.12 34.18
N GLU A 613 25.16 -10.52 33.30
CA GLU A 613 26.24 -9.62 33.66
C GLU A 613 25.70 -8.39 34.38
N PHE A 614 24.63 -7.81 33.85
CA PHE A 614 23.95 -6.66 34.44
C PHE A 614 23.47 -6.99 35.87
N MET A 615 22.74 -8.08 36.06
CA MET A 615 22.21 -8.51 37.36
C MET A 615 23.33 -8.87 38.35
N THR A 616 24.41 -9.49 37.88
CA THR A 616 25.58 -9.81 38.68
C THR A 616 26.25 -8.54 39.24
N LEU A 617 26.41 -7.53 38.40
CA LEU A 617 26.99 -6.23 38.82
C LEU A 617 26.03 -5.41 39.70
N LEU A 618 24.72 -5.45 39.42
CA LEU A 618 23.71 -4.75 40.19
C LEU A 618 23.58 -5.32 41.61
N SER A 619 23.72 -6.65 41.76
CA SER A 619 23.57 -7.34 43.08
C SER A 619 24.83 -7.33 43.93
N ARG A 620 26.01 -7.01 43.36
CA ARG A 620 27.24 -6.86 44.18
C ARG A 620 27.07 -5.82 45.25
N GLU A 621 27.40 -6.17 46.50
CA GLU A 621 27.39 -5.22 47.61
C GLU A 621 28.31 -4.02 47.32
N ASN A 622 27.85 -2.83 47.67
CA ASN A 622 28.68 -1.62 47.55
C ASN A 622 29.82 -1.70 48.61
N PRO A 623 31.09 -1.76 48.17
CA PRO A 623 32.20 -1.87 49.14
C PRO A 623 32.36 -0.65 50.05
N LEU A 624 31.62 0.43 49.77
CA LEU A 624 31.68 1.70 50.53
C LEU A 624 30.51 1.90 51.51
N MET A 625 29.54 0.97 51.56
CA MET A 625 28.50 1.02 52.61
C MET A 625 28.93 0.26 53.83
N PRO A 626 28.88 0.87 55.03
CA PRO A 626 29.08 0.14 56.29
C PRO A 626 27.99 -0.93 56.37
N LYS A 627 28.39 -2.20 56.67
CA LYS A 627 27.44 -3.27 56.94
C LYS A 627 26.48 -2.80 58.03
N ALA A 628 25.17 -2.76 57.69
CA ALA A 628 24.15 -2.53 58.69
C ALA A 628 24.29 -3.63 59.75
N GLN A 629 24.57 -3.24 60.99
CA GLN A 629 24.63 -4.10 62.12
C GLN A 629 23.22 -4.53 62.54
#